data_9ffe0a3fa69bb3d7defef1cb2704cfbe
#
_entry.id   9ffe0a3fa69bb3d7defef1cb2704cfbe
#
_cell.length_a   1.000
_cell.length_b   1.000
_cell.length_c   1.000
_cell.angle_alpha   90.00
_cell.angle_beta   90.00
_cell.angle_gamma   90.00
#
_symmetry.space_group_name_H-M   'P 1'
#
loop_
_entity.id
_entity.type
_entity.pdbx_description
1 polymer ?
#
loop_
_entity_poly.entity_id
_entity_poly.type
_entity_poly.pdbx_seq_one_letter_code
_entity_poly.pdbx_strand_id
1 'polypeptide(L)'
;MLDFNVFYRLAAAIGIGLIIGLQREHTYYDQSGRHPAGVRTFTLVGLAGAMAALLSDQMGGVTPFVTGFVVVGMLLMAMHVSFAIGHRKHEDSTGVHLPGGDGITTSIAVVIVYLLGGICWYGRLLESCVIVVVILWVLSAKEQLHTFAQKLSKEDILATVKFAVISALILPFLPNQAYGPAGLEVLNPHTIWLFVVFISGIGFVGYVLIKLVGPGKGIWLTGLLGGLASSTALTLNLAGRSRENEDYASDFTLGIVLSWAVMYVRLYLICIFLSGALAKPLALPLLLPVVPALGYALYLKVKEFRNHQQKSADFTNPFKLLPAIKFGVIFTCVMFVANAARVYLGSGALLACSFLGGAAEMDAVAFSVIDMNLKAGLPVRELVLAFLFASLANTITKGGLVFFLGAKSMRRPILPAVVLICLVTAGLIAYYI
;
A
#
# COMPACT_ATOMS: atom_id res chain seq x y z
N MET A 1 24.28 -39.11 28.23
CA MET A 1 22.89 -38.65 28.00
C MET A 1 22.80 -38.11 26.60
N LEU A 2 21.93 -38.65 25.77
CA LEU A 2 21.66 -38.08 24.44
C LEU A 2 21.09 -36.67 24.62
N ASP A 3 21.81 -35.69 24.07
CA ASP A 3 21.40 -34.29 24.19
C ASP A 3 20.22 -34.02 23.22
N PHE A 4 18.99 -34.13 23.74
CA PHE A 4 17.74 -33.95 22.97
C PHE A 4 17.75 -32.63 22.19
N ASN A 5 18.43 -31.60 22.66
CA ASN A 5 18.59 -30.33 21.99
C ASN A 5 19.33 -30.43 20.65
N VAL A 6 20.35 -31.28 20.57
CA VAL A 6 21.12 -31.50 19.32
C VAL A 6 20.24 -32.13 18.26
N PHE A 7 19.49 -33.20 18.61
CA PHE A 7 18.57 -33.86 17.68
C PHE A 7 17.47 -32.95 17.18
N TYR A 8 16.89 -32.15 18.09
CA TYR A 8 15.84 -31.21 17.74
C TYR A 8 16.32 -30.13 16.75
N ARG A 9 17.52 -29.59 16.94
CA ARG A 9 18.12 -28.59 16.05
C ARG A 9 18.46 -29.17 14.67
N LEU A 10 19.00 -30.38 14.62
CA LEU A 10 19.26 -31.08 13.36
C LEU A 10 17.96 -31.46 12.65
N ALA A 11 16.95 -31.93 13.36
CA ALA A 11 15.63 -32.22 12.81
C ALA A 11 14.96 -30.98 12.19
N ALA A 12 15.09 -29.82 12.86
CA ALA A 12 14.59 -28.55 12.33
C ALA A 12 15.30 -28.15 11.01
N ALA A 13 16.61 -28.28 10.95
CA ALA A 13 17.37 -28.00 9.73
C ALA A 13 16.99 -28.94 8.57
N ILE A 14 16.78 -30.23 8.85
CA ILE A 14 16.27 -31.23 7.91
C ILE A 14 14.87 -30.81 7.45
N GLY A 15 13.96 -30.48 8.37
CA GLY A 15 12.58 -30.06 8.07
C GLY A 15 12.52 -28.84 7.17
N ILE A 16 13.34 -27.83 7.44
CA ILE A 16 13.46 -26.63 6.60
C ILE A 16 13.89 -26.98 5.17
N GLY A 17 14.96 -27.77 5.03
CA GLY A 17 15.43 -28.19 3.72
C GLY A 17 14.38 -29.01 2.96
N LEU A 18 13.66 -29.89 3.67
CA LEU A 18 12.61 -30.72 3.10
C LEU A 18 11.44 -29.87 2.57
N ILE A 19 10.95 -28.91 3.36
CA ILE A 19 9.80 -28.07 2.96
C ILE A 19 10.15 -27.20 1.76
N ILE A 20 11.32 -26.53 1.76
CA ILE A 20 11.77 -25.72 0.61
C ILE A 20 12.03 -26.60 -0.61
N GLY A 21 12.60 -27.77 -0.41
CA GLY A 21 12.85 -28.74 -1.48
C GLY A 21 11.55 -29.28 -2.12
N LEU A 22 10.53 -29.58 -1.31
CA LEU A 22 9.20 -29.99 -1.80
C LEU A 22 8.54 -28.90 -2.64
N GLN A 23 8.57 -27.65 -2.17
CA GLN A 23 8.03 -26.53 -2.93
C GLN A 23 8.74 -26.40 -4.30
N ARG A 24 10.08 -26.59 -4.32
CA ARG A 24 10.85 -26.54 -5.58
C ARG A 24 10.50 -27.68 -6.51
N GLU A 25 10.44 -28.89 -6.02
CA GLU A 25 10.11 -30.06 -6.82
C GLU A 25 8.71 -29.97 -7.41
N HIS A 26 7.72 -29.49 -6.64
CA HIS A 26 6.37 -29.25 -7.12
C HIS A 26 6.31 -28.19 -8.24
N THR A 27 7.06 -27.08 -8.11
CA THR A 27 7.09 -26.03 -9.14
C THR A 27 7.66 -26.51 -10.48
N TYR A 28 8.57 -27.48 -10.45
CA TYR A 28 9.20 -28.00 -11.68
C TYR A 28 8.50 -29.23 -12.25
N TYR A 29 7.61 -29.89 -11.52
CA TYR A 29 6.88 -31.06 -11.99
C TYR A 29 6.04 -30.76 -13.24
N ASP A 30 5.49 -29.54 -13.34
CA ASP A 30 4.71 -29.07 -14.49
C ASP A 30 5.55 -28.65 -15.71
N GLN A 31 6.87 -28.47 -15.54
CA GLN A 31 7.78 -28.07 -16.60
C GLN A 31 8.72 -29.22 -16.90
N SER A 32 8.40 -30.05 -17.88
CA SER A 32 9.09 -31.26 -18.34
C SER A 32 10.62 -31.09 -18.58
N GLY A 33 11.40 -30.77 -17.56
CA GLY A 33 12.81 -30.45 -17.60
C GLY A 33 13.62 -31.09 -16.45
N ARG A 34 14.92 -31.32 -16.66
CA ARG A 34 15.89 -31.81 -15.66
C ARG A 34 16.01 -30.82 -14.51
N HIS A 35 15.72 -31.27 -13.27
CA HIS A 35 15.77 -30.47 -12.06
C HIS A 35 17.21 -30.25 -11.58
N PRO A 36 17.67 -29.02 -11.37
CA PRO A 36 19.01 -28.74 -10.86
C PRO A 36 19.21 -29.15 -9.39
N ALA A 37 18.15 -29.07 -8.54
CA ALA A 37 18.18 -29.48 -7.13
C ALA A 37 16.75 -29.80 -6.66
N GLY A 38 16.51 -30.99 -6.11
CA GLY A 38 15.22 -31.45 -5.58
C GLY A 38 15.23 -31.56 -4.06
N VAL A 39 14.17 -32.16 -3.50
CA VAL A 39 13.96 -32.37 -2.04
C VAL A 39 15.19 -32.90 -1.36
N ARG A 40 15.82 -33.94 -1.92
CA ARG A 40 17.02 -34.57 -1.33
C ARG A 40 18.18 -33.59 -1.17
N THR A 41 18.44 -32.79 -2.20
CA THR A 41 19.56 -31.83 -2.19
C THR A 41 19.32 -30.73 -1.13
N PHE A 42 18.15 -30.15 -1.10
CA PHE A 42 17.82 -29.13 -0.11
C PHE A 42 17.88 -29.65 1.33
N THR A 43 17.37 -30.87 1.57
CA THR A 43 17.44 -31.52 2.89
C THR A 43 18.86 -31.76 3.35
N LEU A 44 19.73 -32.28 2.44
CA LEU A 44 21.14 -32.51 2.74
C LEU A 44 21.91 -31.20 2.98
N VAL A 45 21.62 -30.17 2.23
CA VAL A 45 22.25 -28.85 2.40
C VAL A 45 21.87 -28.22 3.73
N GLY A 46 20.60 -28.31 4.15
CA GLY A 46 20.16 -27.82 5.46
C GLY A 46 20.88 -28.57 6.61
N LEU A 47 20.95 -29.88 6.49
CA LEU A 47 21.70 -30.71 7.44
C LEU A 47 23.19 -30.35 7.45
N ALA A 48 23.80 -30.17 6.28
CA ALA A 48 25.24 -29.81 6.14
C ALA A 48 25.52 -28.45 6.81
N GLY A 49 24.62 -27.47 6.67
CA GLY A 49 24.74 -26.18 7.36
C GLY A 49 24.70 -26.33 8.88
N ALA A 50 23.78 -27.12 9.40
CA ALA A 50 23.68 -27.38 10.85
C ALA A 50 24.89 -28.15 11.37
N MET A 51 25.37 -29.16 10.65
CA MET A 51 26.57 -29.92 11.03
C MET A 51 27.85 -29.06 10.96
N ALA A 52 27.99 -28.21 9.97
CA ALA A 52 29.11 -27.28 9.87
C ALA A 52 29.12 -26.26 11.03
N ALA A 53 27.95 -25.80 11.44
CA ALA A 53 27.80 -24.92 12.61
C ALA A 53 28.09 -25.66 13.91
N LEU A 54 27.67 -26.92 14.07
CA LEU A 54 28.04 -27.80 15.18
C LEU A 54 29.55 -27.97 15.30
N LEU A 55 30.21 -28.27 14.19
CA LEU A 55 31.67 -28.40 14.18
C LEU A 55 32.38 -27.09 14.50
N SER A 56 31.84 -25.96 14.02
CA SER A 56 32.35 -24.63 14.34
C SER A 56 32.26 -24.32 15.85
N ASP A 57 31.16 -24.71 16.47
CA ASP A 57 30.92 -24.54 17.90
C ASP A 57 31.92 -25.41 18.72
N GLN A 58 32.12 -26.67 18.33
CA GLN A 58 33.06 -27.58 18.97
C GLN A 58 34.53 -27.16 18.83
N MET A 59 34.90 -26.62 17.68
CA MET A 59 36.28 -26.19 17.40
C MET A 59 36.58 -24.77 17.88
N GLY A 60 35.59 -24.06 18.38
CA GLY A 60 35.75 -22.68 18.85
C GLY A 60 36.05 -21.66 17.74
N GLY A 61 35.64 -21.94 16.49
CA GLY A 61 35.92 -21.05 15.37
C GLY A 61 34.95 -21.21 14.20
N VAL A 62 34.82 -20.20 13.39
CA VAL A 62 33.87 -20.16 12.25
C VAL A 62 34.36 -20.92 11.02
N THR A 63 35.61 -21.41 11.03
CA THR A 63 36.29 -22.03 9.86
C THR A 63 35.49 -23.19 9.26
N PRO A 64 34.96 -24.18 10.01
CA PRO A 64 34.18 -25.28 9.42
C PRO A 64 32.92 -24.78 8.69
N PHE A 65 32.22 -23.78 9.26
CA PHE A 65 31.02 -23.23 8.64
C PHE A 65 31.33 -22.50 7.34
N VAL A 66 32.35 -21.65 7.34
CA VAL A 66 32.80 -20.93 6.13
C VAL A 66 33.33 -21.91 5.06
N THR A 67 34.08 -22.92 5.46
CA THR A 67 34.58 -23.96 4.50
C THR A 67 33.42 -24.72 3.86
N GLY A 68 32.44 -25.15 4.65
CA GLY A 68 31.23 -25.81 4.14
C GLY A 68 30.42 -24.90 3.19
N PHE A 69 30.31 -23.61 3.50
CA PHE A 69 29.67 -22.61 2.65
C PHE A 69 30.38 -22.48 1.31
N VAL A 70 31.72 -22.41 1.29
CA VAL A 70 32.52 -22.33 0.08
C VAL A 70 32.38 -23.62 -0.75
N VAL A 71 32.38 -24.80 -0.11
CA VAL A 71 32.19 -26.09 -0.81
C VAL A 71 30.79 -26.11 -1.48
N VAL A 72 29.72 -25.73 -0.79
CA VAL A 72 28.38 -25.64 -1.38
C VAL A 72 28.38 -24.67 -2.56
N GLY A 73 29.03 -23.51 -2.44
CA GLY A 73 29.17 -22.54 -3.52
C GLY A 73 29.91 -23.10 -4.75
N MET A 74 31.00 -23.82 -4.52
CA MET A 74 31.76 -24.50 -5.62
C MET A 74 30.94 -25.58 -6.30
N LEU A 75 30.19 -26.39 -5.56
CA LEU A 75 29.27 -27.39 -6.13
C LEU A 75 28.18 -26.76 -7.00
N LEU A 76 27.59 -25.66 -6.53
CA LEU A 76 26.62 -24.90 -7.32
C LEU A 76 27.22 -24.30 -8.59
N MET A 77 28.44 -23.78 -8.50
CA MET A 77 29.18 -23.26 -9.67
C MET A 77 29.49 -24.36 -10.69
N ALA A 78 30.00 -25.51 -10.23
CA ALA A 78 30.27 -26.67 -11.07
C ALA A 78 28.97 -27.15 -11.77
N MET A 79 27.87 -27.19 -11.06
CA MET A 79 26.57 -27.54 -11.62
C MET A 79 26.14 -26.54 -12.72
N HIS A 80 26.27 -25.24 -12.48
CA HIS A 80 25.93 -24.21 -13.47
C HIS A 80 26.80 -24.32 -14.75
N VAL A 81 28.09 -24.50 -14.58
CA VAL A 81 29.03 -24.69 -15.71
C VAL A 81 28.66 -25.94 -16.51
N SER A 82 28.35 -27.05 -15.83
CA SER A 82 27.94 -28.29 -16.49
C SER A 82 26.65 -28.14 -17.30
N PHE A 83 25.67 -27.41 -16.74
CA PHE A 83 24.43 -27.07 -17.45
C PHE A 83 24.69 -26.18 -18.66
N ALA A 84 25.51 -25.15 -18.53
CA ALA A 84 25.83 -24.22 -19.62
C ALA A 84 26.53 -24.93 -20.78
N ILE A 85 27.45 -25.85 -20.48
CA ILE A 85 28.16 -26.69 -21.52
C ILE A 85 27.17 -27.66 -22.17
N GLY A 86 26.28 -28.29 -21.39
CA GLY A 86 25.28 -29.22 -21.91
C GLY A 86 24.27 -28.55 -22.85
N HIS A 87 23.84 -27.33 -22.52
CA HIS A 87 22.94 -26.54 -23.37
C HIS A 87 23.58 -26.14 -24.70
N ARG A 88 24.82 -25.67 -24.71
CA ARG A 88 25.52 -25.31 -25.95
C ARG A 88 25.61 -26.52 -26.89
N LYS A 89 25.94 -27.70 -26.38
CA LYS A 89 26.02 -28.93 -27.22
C LYS A 89 24.66 -29.34 -27.79
N HIS A 90 23.57 -29.05 -27.11
CA HIS A 90 22.21 -29.42 -27.58
C HIS A 90 21.67 -28.41 -28.59
N GLU A 91 21.96 -27.13 -28.43
CA GLU A 91 21.64 -26.06 -29.37
C GLU A 91 22.33 -26.23 -30.70
N ASP A 92 23.63 -26.58 -30.67
CA ASP A 92 24.42 -26.87 -31.86
C ASP A 92 23.92 -28.11 -32.62
N SER A 93 23.26 -29.05 -31.93
CA SER A 93 22.80 -30.32 -32.56
C SER A 93 21.34 -30.31 -33.01
N THR A 94 20.47 -29.46 -32.42
CA THR A 94 19.01 -29.48 -32.67
C THR A 94 18.42 -28.15 -33.16
N GLY A 95 19.15 -27.04 -33.06
CA GLY A 95 18.67 -25.70 -33.44
C GLY A 95 17.52 -25.16 -32.59
N VAL A 96 17.19 -25.83 -31.48
CA VAL A 96 16.08 -25.43 -30.60
C VAL A 96 16.60 -24.63 -29.38
N HIS A 97 16.21 -23.40 -29.31
CA HIS A 97 16.47 -22.52 -28.15
C HIS A 97 15.66 -23.03 -26.95
N LEU A 98 16.30 -23.64 -25.98
CA LEU A 98 15.70 -24.01 -24.71
C LEU A 98 15.75 -22.81 -23.76
N PRO A 99 14.62 -22.41 -23.10
CA PRO A 99 14.62 -21.30 -22.17
C PRO A 99 15.51 -21.62 -20.97
N GLY A 100 16.72 -21.06 -20.95
CA GLY A 100 17.68 -21.16 -19.85
C GLY A 100 17.48 -20.00 -18.87
N GLY A 101 16.82 -20.21 -17.73
CA GLY A 101 16.64 -19.11 -16.78
C GLY A 101 16.45 -19.46 -15.30
N ASP A 102 16.14 -20.69 -14.97
CA ASP A 102 15.67 -21.02 -13.61
C ASP A 102 16.76 -21.46 -12.60
N GLY A 103 18.03 -21.56 -13.01
CA GLY A 103 19.12 -22.04 -12.16
C GLY A 103 19.51 -21.09 -11.02
N ILE A 104 19.52 -19.77 -11.23
CA ILE A 104 20.05 -18.80 -10.27
C ILE A 104 19.18 -18.73 -9.00
N THR A 105 17.86 -18.69 -9.14
CA THR A 105 16.95 -18.63 -7.98
C THR A 105 17.05 -19.89 -7.12
N THR A 106 17.22 -21.05 -7.76
CA THR A 106 17.43 -22.33 -7.06
C THR A 106 18.74 -22.34 -6.31
N SER A 107 19.82 -21.82 -6.91
CA SER A 107 21.13 -21.73 -6.27
C SER A 107 21.11 -20.78 -5.06
N ILE A 108 20.45 -19.64 -5.18
CA ILE A 108 20.25 -18.73 -4.04
C ILE A 108 19.46 -19.43 -2.93
N ALA A 109 18.42 -20.17 -3.26
CA ALA A 109 17.64 -20.92 -2.28
C ALA A 109 18.47 -21.98 -1.55
N VAL A 110 19.37 -22.69 -2.26
CA VAL A 110 20.29 -23.66 -1.65
C VAL A 110 21.25 -22.98 -0.67
N VAL A 111 21.82 -21.84 -1.05
CA VAL A 111 22.69 -21.05 -0.16
C VAL A 111 21.93 -20.61 1.10
N ILE A 112 20.71 -20.13 0.96
CA ILE A 112 19.90 -19.70 2.11
C ILE A 112 19.58 -20.89 3.01
N VAL A 113 19.26 -22.07 2.46
CA VAL A 113 18.97 -23.27 3.26
C VAL A 113 20.20 -23.71 4.05
N TYR A 114 21.42 -23.61 3.49
CA TYR A 114 22.65 -23.84 4.24
C TYR A 114 22.79 -22.90 5.43
N LEU A 115 22.58 -21.60 5.23
CA LEU A 115 22.62 -20.59 6.28
C LEU A 115 21.56 -20.84 7.37
N LEU A 116 20.35 -21.20 6.96
CA LEU A 116 19.25 -21.54 7.88
C LEU A 116 19.58 -22.77 8.73
N GLY A 117 20.25 -23.78 8.15
CA GLY A 117 20.76 -24.92 8.91
C GLY A 117 21.68 -24.48 10.03
N GLY A 118 22.62 -23.55 9.76
CA GLY A 118 23.46 -22.94 10.78
C GLY A 118 22.69 -22.18 11.85
N ILE A 119 21.69 -21.40 11.47
CA ILE A 119 20.84 -20.65 12.41
C ILE A 119 20.06 -21.61 13.33
N CYS A 120 19.58 -22.74 12.79
CA CYS A 120 18.93 -23.79 13.59
C CYS A 120 19.86 -24.38 14.64
N TRP A 121 21.13 -24.58 14.29
CA TRP A 121 22.13 -25.09 15.24
C TRP A 121 22.27 -24.15 16.46
N TYR A 122 22.29 -22.84 16.25
CA TYR A 122 22.35 -21.86 17.33
C TYR A 122 21.03 -21.70 18.11
N GLY A 123 20.02 -22.53 17.84
CA GLY A 123 18.74 -22.56 18.59
C GLY A 123 17.77 -21.45 18.22
N ARG A 124 18.05 -20.64 17.18
CA ARG A 124 17.19 -19.54 16.74
C ARG A 124 16.10 -20.04 15.78
N LEU A 125 15.26 -20.96 16.28
CA LEU A 125 14.27 -21.66 15.46
C LEU A 125 13.13 -20.78 15.00
N LEU A 126 12.69 -19.83 15.84
CA LEU A 126 11.62 -18.89 15.46
C LEU A 126 12.02 -18.04 14.27
N GLU A 127 13.23 -17.49 14.30
CA GLU A 127 13.77 -16.69 13.21
C GLU A 127 13.93 -17.52 11.94
N SER A 128 14.41 -18.75 12.07
CA SER A 128 14.50 -19.69 10.94
C SER A 128 13.13 -19.98 10.32
N CYS A 129 12.11 -20.22 11.16
CA CYS A 129 10.74 -20.46 10.68
C CYS A 129 10.16 -19.24 9.94
N VAL A 130 10.35 -18.02 10.49
CA VAL A 130 9.88 -16.79 9.83
C VAL A 130 10.55 -16.62 8.46
N ILE A 131 11.88 -16.81 8.39
CA ILE A 131 12.61 -16.70 7.13
C ILE A 131 12.15 -17.75 6.11
N VAL A 132 11.92 -19.00 6.54
CA VAL A 132 11.39 -20.08 5.69
C VAL A 132 10.03 -19.72 5.10
N VAL A 133 9.12 -19.20 5.92
CA VAL A 133 7.77 -18.78 5.45
C VAL A 133 7.89 -17.69 4.38
N VAL A 134 8.75 -16.68 4.62
CA VAL A 134 8.99 -15.60 3.63
C VAL A 134 9.57 -16.16 2.34
N ILE A 135 10.55 -17.07 2.43
CA ILE A 135 11.17 -17.70 1.24
C ILE A 135 10.14 -18.51 0.46
N LEU A 136 9.35 -19.35 1.14
CA LEU A 136 8.29 -20.13 0.52
C LEU A 136 7.29 -19.25 -0.19
N TRP A 137 6.89 -18.15 0.45
CA TRP A 137 5.99 -17.18 -0.16
C TRP A 137 6.58 -16.57 -1.43
N VAL A 138 7.83 -16.08 -1.38
CA VAL A 138 8.52 -15.49 -2.55
C VAL A 138 8.66 -16.51 -3.67
N LEU A 139 9.06 -17.76 -3.36
CA LEU A 139 9.23 -18.81 -4.34
C LEU A 139 7.91 -19.25 -4.98
N SER A 140 6.81 -19.31 -4.18
CA SER A 140 5.49 -19.69 -4.67
C SER A 140 4.81 -18.56 -5.47
N ALA A 141 5.16 -17.31 -5.19
CA ALA A 141 4.62 -16.14 -5.87
C ALA A 141 5.28 -15.84 -7.24
N LYS A 142 6.18 -16.70 -7.75
CA LYS A 142 6.94 -16.45 -9.00
C LYS A 142 6.05 -16.03 -10.17
N GLU A 143 5.03 -16.80 -10.50
CA GLU A 143 4.13 -16.53 -11.63
C GLU A 143 3.31 -15.25 -11.40
N GLN A 144 2.83 -15.06 -10.17
CA GLN A 144 2.07 -13.87 -9.80
C GLN A 144 2.94 -12.62 -9.87
N LEU A 145 4.18 -12.68 -9.36
CA LEU A 145 5.15 -11.58 -9.42
C LEU A 145 5.57 -11.28 -10.86
N HIS A 146 5.78 -12.31 -11.69
CA HIS A 146 6.12 -12.13 -13.11
C HIS A 146 4.99 -11.50 -13.89
N THR A 147 3.76 -12.01 -13.71
CA THR A 147 2.55 -11.43 -14.33
C THR A 147 2.31 -10.00 -13.85
N PHE A 148 2.55 -9.73 -12.57
CA PHE A 148 2.48 -8.39 -12.02
C PHE A 148 3.54 -7.47 -12.65
N ALA A 149 4.79 -7.92 -12.71
CA ALA A 149 5.88 -7.14 -13.33
C ALA A 149 5.63 -6.82 -14.80
N GLN A 150 5.05 -7.75 -15.57
CA GLN A 150 4.66 -7.52 -16.97
C GLN A 150 3.53 -6.49 -17.12
N LYS A 151 2.68 -6.34 -16.11
CA LYS A 151 1.61 -5.32 -16.08
C LYS A 151 2.12 -3.94 -15.67
N LEU A 152 3.32 -3.85 -15.10
CA LEU A 152 3.89 -2.57 -14.69
C LEU A 152 4.45 -1.81 -15.90
N SER A 153 4.00 -0.59 -16.07
CA SER A 153 4.58 0.34 -17.04
C SER A 153 5.88 0.95 -16.50
N LYS A 154 6.68 1.57 -17.37
CA LYS A 154 7.86 2.33 -16.94
C LYS A 154 7.49 3.45 -15.97
N GLU A 155 6.33 4.06 -16.17
CA GLU A 155 5.76 5.10 -15.32
C GLU A 155 5.47 4.58 -13.89
N ASP A 156 5.04 3.32 -13.76
CA ASP A 156 4.75 2.71 -12.46
C ASP A 156 6.02 2.45 -11.66
N ILE A 157 7.04 1.93 -12.33
CA ILE A 157 8.35 1.72 -11.71
C ILE A 157 8.93 3.06 -11.27
N LEU A 158 8.86 4.08 -12.13
CA LEU A 158 9.33 5.42 -11.79
C LEU A 158 8.53 6.04 -10.62
N ALA A 159 7.22 5.79 -10.56
CA ALA A 159 6.38 6.23 -9.44
C ALA A 159 6.79 5.55 -8.12
N THR A 160 7.07 4.24 -8.16
CA THR A 160 7.56 3.49 -7.00
C THR A 160 8.91 4.03 -6.51
N VAL A 161 9.85 4.26 -7.43
CA VAL A 161 11.15 4.85 -7.11
C VAL A 161 10.99 6.25 -6.51
N LYS A 162 10.16 7.11 -7.10
CA LYS A 162 9.86 8.44 -6.55
C LYS A 162 9.27 8.35 -5.14
N PHE A 163 8.34 7.42 -4.90
CA PHE A 163 7.78 7.21 -3.56
C PHE A 163 8.85 6.76 -2.56
N ALA A 164 9.72 5.83 -2.95
CA ALA A 164 10.83 5.40 -2.12
C ALA A 164 11.78 6.56 -1.80
N VAL A 165 12.08 7.45 -2.76
CA VAL A 165 12.91 8.63 -2.55
C VAL A 165 12.28 9.58 -1.54
N ILE A 166 11.00 9.93 -1.68
CA ILE A 166 10.35 10.86 -0.75
C ILE A 166 10.19 10.27 0.66
N SER A 167 10.04 8.96 0.78
CA SER A 167 9.81 8.28 2.07
C SER A 167 11.12 7.85 2.76
N ALA A 168 12.03 7.20 2.04
CA ALA A 168 13.23 6.64 2.64
C ALA A 168 14.46 7.56 2.55
N LEU A 169 14.53 8.43 1.52
CA LEU A 169 15.67 9.30 1.33
C LEU A 169 15.45 10.69 1.95
N ILE A 170 14.31 11.35 1.71
CA ILE A 170 14.09 12.74 2.17
C ILE A 170 13.69 12.78 3.64
N LEU A 171 12.74 11.95 4.08
CA LEU A 171 12.17 12.00 5.44
C LEU A 171 13.22 11.94 6.57
N PRO A 172 14.24 11.06 6.55
CA PRO A 172 15.23 10.99 7.63
C PRO A 172 16.12 12.21 7.78
N PHE A 173 16.28 13.01 6.72
CA PHE A 173 17.13 14.21 6.73
C PHE A 173 16.39 15.48 7.16
N LEU A 174 15.07 15.43 7.34
CA LEU A 174 14.30 16.59 7.75
C LEU A 174 14.40 16.81 9.26
N PRO A 175 14.63 18.08 9.69
CA PRO A 175 14.72 18.40 11.10
C PRO A 175 13.38 18.20 11.80
N ASN A 176 13.43 17.50 12.95
CA ASN A 176 12.25 17.25 13.79
C ASN A 176 12.16 18.34 14.88
N GLN A 177 12.07 19.59 14.45
CA GLN A 177 11.92 20.76 15.31
C GLN A 177 10.78 21.62 14.79
N ALA A 178 10.04 22.24 15.70
CA ALA A 178 8.97 23.16 15.35
C ALA A 178 9.53 24.56 15.08
N TYR A 179 9.13 25.16 13.98
CA TYR A 179 9.48 26.50 13.53
C TYR A 179 8.22 27.38 13.50
N GLY A 180 8.39 28.68 13.68
CA GLY A 180 7.32 29.66 13.59
C GLY A 180 7.59 30.89 14.46
N PRO A 181 6.78 31.93 14.34
CA PRO A 181 6.79 33.06 15.26
C PRO A 181 6.46 32.61 16.70
N ALA A 182 6.90 33.39 17.71
CA ALA A 182 6.64 33.09 19.11
C ALA A 182 5.11 32.87 19.36
N GLY A 183 4.78 31.73 19.95
CA GLY A 183 3.40 31.29 20.15
C GLY A 183 2.72 30.60 18.95
N LEU A 184 3.39 30.50 17.80
CA LEU A 184 2.93 29.80 16.59
C LEU A 184 4.02 28.84 16.04
N GLU A 185 4.78 28.21 16.92
CA GLU A 185 5.83 27.23 16.57
C GLU A 185 5.20 25.89 16.19
N VAL A 186 4.49 25.86 15.07
CA VAL A 186 3.73 24.66 14.62
C VAL A 186 4.31 24.00 13.39
N LEU A 187 5.22 24.68 12.67
CA LEU A 187 5.77 24.19 11.42
C LEU A 187 6.93 23.23 11.69
N ASN A 188 6.65 21.94 11.76
CA ASN A 188 7.68 20.90 11.88
C ASN A 188 7.89 20.22 10.53
N PRO A 189 9.04 20.41 9.85
CA PRO A 189 9.30 19.85 8.53
C PRO A 189 9.19 18.32 8.48
N HIS A 190 9.70 17.63 9.51
CA HIS A 190 9.62 16.17 9.60
C HIS A 190 8.16 15.70 9.73
N THR A 191 7.37 16.31 10.60
CA THR A 191 5.94 15.98 10.77
C THR A 191 5.15 16.27 9.50
N ILE A 192 5.34 17.43 8.87
CA ILE A 192 4.69 17.80 7.61
C ILE A 192 5.01 16.77 6.53
N TRP A 193 6.29 16.40 6.39
CA TRP A 193 6.73 15.46 5.38
C TRP A 193 6.26 14.04 5.66
N LEU A 194 6.20 13.64 6.93
CA LEU A 194 5.64 12.35 7.34
C LEU A 194 4.17 12.21 6.86
N PHE A 195 3.37 13.26 6.98
CA PHE A 195 1.99 13.25 6.48
C PHE A 195 1.94 13.21 4.95
N VAL A 196 2.86 13.91 4.25
CA VAL A 196 2.99 13.80 2.79
C VAL A 196 3.28 12.36 2.38
N VAL A 197 4.22 11.69 3.05
CA VAL A 197 4.57 10.28 2.78
C VAL A 197 3.39 9.36 3.08
N PHE A 198 2.70 9.58 4.19
CA PHE A 198 1.57 8.76 4.61
C PHE A 198 0.40 8.82 3.60
N ILE A 199 -0.02 10.03 3.21
CA ILE A 199 -1.08 10.21 2.20
C ILE A 199 -0.66 9.67 0.83
N SER A 200 0.59 9.93 0.44
CA SER A 200 1.14 9.41 -0.82
C SER A 200 1.18 7.88 -0.81
N GLY A 201 1.51 7.27 0.33
CA GLY A 201 1.52 5.83 0.52
C GLY A 201 0.14 5.20 0.36
N ILE A 202 -0.88 5.78 0.99
CA ILE A 202 -2.28 5.32 0.82
C ILE A 202 -2.70 5.44 -0.65
N GLY A 203 -2.37 6.56 -1.30
CA GLY A 203 -2.64 6.78 -2.72
C GLY A 203 -1.93 5.76 -3.61
N PHE A 204 -0.69 5.44 -3.29
CA PHE A 204 0.09 4.42 -4.00
C PHE A 204 -0.52 3.02 -3.85
N VAL A 205 -0.92 2.63 -2.63
CA VAL A 205 -1.62 1.36 -2.39
C VAL A 205 -2.92 1.29 -3.18
N GLY A 206 -3.73 2.35 -3.17
CA GLY A 206 -4.96 2.44 -3.96
C GLY A 206 -4.69 2.24 -5.47
N TYR A 207 -3.63 2.86 -5.99
CA TYR A 207 -3.21 2.70 -7.38
C TYR A 207 -2.77 1.26 -7.71
N VAL A 208 -1.96 0.64 -6.86
CA VAL A 208 -1.54 -0.77 -7.02
C VAL A 208 -2.76 -1.70 -7.04
N LEU A 209 -3.73 -1.49 -6.16
CA LEU A 209 -4.96 -2.27 -6.11
C LEU A 209 -5.78 -2.16 -7.42
N ILE A 210 -5.92 -0.93 -7.97
CA ILE A 210 -6.58 -0.73 -9.27
C ILE A 210 -5.88 -1.55 -10.36
N LYS A 211 -4.56 -1.53 -10.37
CA LYS A 211 -3.75 -2.23 -11.37
C LYS A 211 -3.80 -3.75 -11.24
N LEU A 212 -3.82 -4.27 -10.01
CA LEU A 212 -3.98 -5.71 -9.73
C LEU A 212 -5.36 -6.24 -10.18
N VAL A 213 -6.41 -5.45 -9.95
CA VAL A 213 -7.78 -5.81 -10.33
C VAL A 213 -7.96 -5.81 -11.84
N GLY A 214 -7.20 -4.97 -12.56
CA GLY A 214 -7.20 -4.85 -14.01
C GLY A 214 -8.37 -4.05 -14.58
N PRO A 215 -8.29 -3.69 -15.88
CA PRO A 215 -9.36 -2.98 -16.59
C PRO A 215 -10.57 -3.91 -16.83
N GLY A 216 -11.77 -3.35 -16.87
CA GLY A 216 -12.99 -4.08 -17.29
C GLY A 216 -13.94 -4.48 -16.16
N LYS A 217 -13.64 -4.20 -14.90
CA LYS A 217 -14.53 -4.57 -13.77
C LYS A 217 -15.56 -3.50 -13.37
N GLY A 218 -15.81 -2.54 -14.24
CA GLY A 218 -16.86 -1.52 -14.07
C GLY A 218 -16.40 -0.26 -13.31
N ILE A 219 -17.08 0.85 -13.60
CA ILE A 219 -16.78 2.19 -13.07
C ILE A 219 -16.95 2.23 -11.54
N TRP A 220 -17.87 1.43 -10.99
CA TRP A 220 -18.11 1.38 -9.53
C TRP A 220 -16.89 0.88 -8.74
N LEU A 221 -16.21 -0.17 -9.22
CA LEU A 221 -15.01 -0.69 -8.56
C LEU A 221 -13.84 0.28 -8.68
N THR A 222 -13.75 0.93 -9.84
CA THR A 222 -12.87 2.05 -10.09
C THR A 222 -13.12 3.19 -9.09
N GLY A 223 -14.40 3.46 -8.78
CA GLY A 223 -14.81 4.44 -7.76
C GLY A 223 -14.29 4.08 -6.37
N LEU A 224 -14.46 2.83 -5.95
CA LEU A 224 -13.97 2.35 -4.65
C LEU A 224 -12.44 2.44 -4.53
N LEU A 225 -11.72 1.86 -5.48
CA LEU A 225 -10.25 1.80 -5.43
C LEU A 225 -9.61 3.17 -5.68
N GLY A 226 -10.17 3.94 -6.63
CA GLY A 226 -9.70 5.30 -6.91
C GLY A 226 -9.96 6.27 -5.76
N GLY A 227 -11.03 6.06 -4.99
CA GLY A 227 -11.32 6.79 -3.75
C GLY A 227 -10.24 6.61 -2.68
N LEU A 228 -9.59 5.45 -2.62
CA LEU A 228 -8.41 5.24 -1.76
C LEU A 228 -7.23 6.11 -2.20
N ALA A 229 -7.00 6.23 -3.50
CA ALA A 229 -5.90 7.03 -4.03
C ALA A 229 -6.18 8.55 -3.90
N SER A 230 -7.27 9.03 -4.45
CA SER A 230 -7.71 10.43 -4.35
C SER A 230 -9.14 10.59 -4.85
N SER A 231 -10.06 10.85 -3.93
CA SER A 231 -11.47 11.08 -4.29
C SER A 231 -11.66 12.37 -5.12
N THR A 232 -10.84 13.40 -4.90
CA THR A 232 -10.89 14.65 -5.68
C THR A 232 -10.40 14.44 -7.11
N ALA A 233 -9.24 13.78 -7.29
CA ALA A 233 -8.70 13.46 -8.61
C ALA A 233 -9.65 12.54 -9.41
N LEU A 234 -10.26 11.56 -8.73
CA LEU A 234 -11.25 10.68 -9.36
C LEU A 234 -12.50 11.46 -9.80
N THR A 235 -13.02 12.33 -8.93
CA THR A 235 -14.17 13.18 -9.25
C THR A 235 -13.91 14.02 -10.51
N LEU A 236 -12.73 14.66 -10.59
CA LEU A 236 -12.33 15.45 -11.75
C LEU A 236 -12.21 14.60 -13.03
N ASN A 237 -11.60 13.42 -12.92
CA ASN A 237 -11.42 12.51 -14.05
C ASN A 237 -12.76 12.01 -14.60
N LEU A 238 -13.62 11.48 -13.72
CA LEU A 238 -14.93 10.94 -14.16
C LEU A 238 -15.88 12.04 -14.63
N ALA A 239 -15.83 13.23 -14.00
CA ALA A 239 -16.59 14.38 -14.48
C ALA A 239 -16.12 14.84 -15.88
N GLY A 240 -14.80 14.88 -16.12
CA GLY A 240 -14.25 15.20 -17.45
C GLY A 240 -14.68 14.19 -18.53
N ARG A 241 -14.58 12.89 -18.22
CA ARG A 241 -14.95 11.80 -19.17
C ARG A 241 -16.44 11.73 -19.46
N SER A 242 -17.28 12.22 -18.57
CA SER A 242 -18.73 12.25 -18.81
C SER A 242 -19.13 13.11 -19.98
N ARG A 243 -18.32 14.11 -20.38
CA ARG A 243 -18.55 14.94 -21.56
C ARG A 243 -18.37 14.19 -22.87
N GLU A 244 -17.52 13.18 -22.89
CA GLU A 244 -17.26 12.33 -24.05
C GLU A 244 -18.27 11.19 -24.16
N ASN A 245 -18.92 10.84 -23.03
CA ASN A 245 -19.81 9.69 -22.93
C ASN A 245 -21.00 10.00 -22.00
N GLU A 246 -21.92 10.83 -22.46
CA GLU A 246 -23.06 11.33 -21.66
C GLU A 246 -24.03 10.23 -21.20
N ASP A 247 -24.15 9.14 -21.97
CA ASP A 247 -25.01 7.98 -21.67
C ASP A 247 -24.63 7.28 -20.37
N TYR A 248 -23.36 7.39 -19.94
CA TYR A 248 -22.82 6.79 -18.71
C TYR A 248 -22.82 7.73 -17.50
N ALA A 249 -23.61 8.80 -17.54
CA ALA A 249 -23.65 9.79 -16.46
C ALA A 249 -23.97 9.19 -15.08
N SER A 250 -24.87 8.19 -15.04
CA SER A 250 -25.22 7.47 -13.80
C SER A 250 -24.05 6.64 -13.28
N ASP A 251 -23.32 5.94 -14.16
CA ASP A 251 -22.15 5.12 -13.85
C ASP A 251 -21.02 5.98 -13.28
N PHE A 252 -20.72 7.08 -13.94
CA PHE A 252 -19.72 8.04 -13.47
C PHE A 252 -20.12 8.63 -12.12
N THR A 253 -21.41 8.95 -11.93
CA THR A 253 -21.93 9.42 -10.64
C THR A 253 -21.78 8.36 -9.56
N LEU A 254 -22.12 7.10 -9.85
CA LEU A 254 -21.93 5.97 -8.92
C LEU A 254 -20.47 5.86 -8.48
N GLY A 255 -19.52 5.89 -9.42
CA GLY A 255 -18.08 5.85 -9.11
C GLY A 255 -17.64 7.02 -8.23
N ILE A 256 -18.11 8.23 -8.52
CA ILE A 256 -17.81 9.43 -7.75
C ILE A 256 -18.35 9.31 -6.31
N VAL A 257 -19.62 8.96 -6.13
CA VAL A 257 -20.25 8.84 -4.81
C VAL A 257 -19.59 7.75 -3.97
N LEU A 258 -19.24 6.62 -4.57
CA LEU A 258 -18.47 5.56 -3.89
C LEU A 258 -17.11 6.06 -3.44
N SER A 259 -16.42 6.86 -4.26
CA SER A 259 -15.13 7.44 -3.88
C SER A 259 -15.24 8.41 -2.69
N TRP A 260 -16.36 9.13 -2.57
CA TRP A 260 -16.62 9.99 -1.41
C TRP A 260 -16.87 9.16 -0.15
N ALA A 261 -17.64 8.07 -0.25
CA ALA A 261 -17.83 7.14 0.87
C ALA A 261 -16.51 6.55 1.37
N VAL A 262 -15.65 6.11 0.43
CA VAL A 262 -14.30 5.58 0.75
C VAL A 262 -13.43 6.65 1.42
N MET A 263 -13.51 7.92 1.00
CA MET A 263 -12.77 9.00 1.65
C MET A 263 -13.12 9.13 3.14
N TYR A 264 -14.39 9.10 3.51
CA TYR A 264 -14.81 9.18 4.91
C TYR A 264 -14.28 7.98 5.73
N VAL A 265 -14.42 6.77 5.19
CA VAL A 265 -13.91 5.55 5.85
C VAL A 265 -12.39 5.63 6.01
N ARG A 266 -11.67 6.05 4.97
CA ARG A 266 -10.22 6.25 5.01
C ARG A 266 -9.81 7.26 6.09
N LEU A 267 -10.47 8.41 6.14
CA LEU A 267 -10.22 9.42 7.18
C LEU A 267 -10.43 8.85 8.58
N TYR A 268 -11.49 8.09 8.78
CA TYR A 268 -11.74 7.43 10.06
C TYR A 268 -10.62 6.46 10.45
N LEU A 269 -10.18 5.61 9.52
CA LEU A 269 -9.06 4.69 9.75
C LEU A 269 -7.75 5.43 10.04
N ILE A 270 -7.47 6.53 9.33
CA ILE A 270 -6.33 7.40 9.59
C ILE A 270 -6.38 7.96 11.02
N CYS A 271 -7.53 8.45 11.45
CA CYS A 271 -7.71 8.99 12.80
C CYS A 271 -7.44 7.93 13.87
N ILE A 272 -7.93 6.70 13.71
CA ILE A 272 -7.67 5.59 14.61
C ILE A 272 -6.18 5.26 14.66
N PHE A 273 -5.53 5.21 13.52
CA PHE A 273 -4.11 4.89 13.41
C PHE A 273 -3.23 5.94 14.10
N LEU A 274 -3.56 7.22 13.96
CA LEU A 274 -2.83 8.32 14.59
C LEU A 274 -3.12 8.44 16.09
N SER A 275 -4.36 8.20 16.50
CA SER A 275 -4.77 8.25 17.90
C SER A 275 -6.01 7.39 18.12
N GLY A 276 -5.82 6.22 18.76
CA GLY A 276 -6.92 5.33 19.12
C GLY A 276 -7.99 5.99 20.03
N ALA A 277 -7.61 7.02 20.81
CA ALA A 277 -8.53 7.78 21.66
C ALA A 277 -9.57 8.53 20.85
N LEU A 278 -9.27 8.93 19.60
CA LEU A 278 -10.18 9.62 18.70
C LEU A 278 -11.18 8.70 18.00
N ALA A 279 -11.04 7.38 18.13
CA ALA A 279 -11.91 6.40 17.47
C ALA A 279 -13.40 6.61 17.81
N LYS A 280 -13.74 6.69 19.11
CA LYS A 280 -15.12 6.89 19.57
C LYS A 280 -15.71 8.24 19.16
N PRO A 281 -15.08 9.39 19.45
CA PRO A 281 -15.67 10.69 19.14
C PRO A 281 -15.80 10.95 17.64
N LEU A 282 -14.94 10.38 16.80
CA LEU A 282 -14.98 10.58 15.34
C LEU A 282 -15.79 9.53 14.59
N ALA A 283 -16.22 8.45 15.23
CA ALA A 283 -17.00 7.40 14.57
C ALA A 283 -18.29 7.97 13.95
N LEU A 284 -19.12 8.63 14.76
CA LEU A 284 -20.39 9.20 14.30
C LEU A 284 -20.18 10.29 13.22
N PRO A 285 -19.33 11.33 13.44
CA PRO A 285 -19.09 12.37 12.45
C PRO A 285 -18.58 11.90 11.10
N LEU A 286 -17.75 10.86 11.07
CA LEU A 286 -17.13 10.39 9.82
C LEU A 286 -17.88 9.21 9.18
N LEU A 287 -18.53 8.34 9.96
CA LEU A 287 -19.21 7.17 9.38
C LEU A 287 -20.67 7.42 9.05
N LEU A 288 -21.36 8.34 9.73
CA LEU A 288 -22.76 8.62 9.43
C LEU A 288 -22.98 9.18 8.00
N PRO A 289 -22.15 10.10 7.47
CA PRO A 289 -22.26 10.56 6.08
C PRO A 289 -22.03 9.47 5.03
N VAL A 290 -21.35 8.34 5.39
CA VAL A 290 -21.15 7.18 4.51
C VAL A 290 -22.48 6.49 4.22
N VAL A 291 -23.42 6.48 5.17
CA VAL A 291 -24.70 5.76 5.03
C VAL A 291 -25.53 6.28 3.85
N PRO A 292 -25.84 7.59 3.74
CA PRO A 292 -26.57 8.09 2.59
C PRO A 292 -25.78 7.99 1.29
N ALA A 293 -24.43 8.10 1.34
CA ALA A 293 -23.59 7.91 0.16
C ALA A 293 -23.70 6.49 -0.40
N LEU A 294 -23.56 5.48 0.47
CA LEU A 294 -23.70 4.05 0.07
C LEU A 294 -25.13 3.71 -0.32
N GLY A 295 -26.14 4.19 0.41
CA GLY A 295 -27.53 3.99 0.08
C GLY A 295 -27.90 4.52 -1.31
N TYR A 296 -27.42 5.72 -1.63
CA TYR A 296 -27.64 6.32 -2.95
C TYR A 296 -26.82 5.61 -4.04
N ALA A 297 -25.59 5.21 -3.75
CA ALA A 297 -24.78 4.42 -4.66
C ALA A 297 -25.45 3.07 -4.99
N LEU A 298 -26.01 2.41 -3.99
CA LEU A 298 -26.76 1.17 -4.20
C LEU A 298 -28.01 1.40 -5.07
N TYR A 299 -28.77 2.46 -4.82
CA TYR A 299 -29.91 2.84 -5.66
C TYR A 299 -29.48 3.03 -7.12
N LEU A 300 -28.39 3.79 -7.38
CA LEU A 300 -27.87 3.97 -8.74
C LEU A 300 -27.47 2.63 -9.38
N LYS A 301 -26.75 1.77 -8.63
CA LYS A 301 -26.32 0.46 -9.13
C LYS A 301 -27.50 -0.44 -9.50
N VAL A 302 -28.54 -0.51 -8.69
CA VAL A 302 -29.74 -1.32 -8.98
C VAL A 302 -30.50 -0.79 -10.18
N LYS A 303 -30.62 0.54 -10.33
CA LYS A 303 -31.24 1.19 -11.49
C LYS A 303 -30.49 0.88 -12.79
N GLU A 304 -29.18 0.83 -12.72
CA GLU A 304 -28.28 0.65 -13.85
C GLU A 304 -28.21 -0.80 -14.33
N PHE A 305 -28.24 -1.77 -13.41
CA PHE A 305 -28.23 -3.22 -13.74
C PHE A 305 -29.33 -3.60 -14.75
N ARG A 306 -30.33 -2.73 -14.91
CA ARG A 306 -31.43 -2.93 -15.87
C ARG A 306 -31.12 -2.44 -17.28
N ASN A 307 -30.05 -1.68 -17.53
CA ASN A 307 -29.97 -0.90 -18.78
C ASN A 307 -28.70 -1.03 -19.64
N HIS A 308 -27.50 -1.44 -19.15
CA HIS A 308 -26.30 -1.35 -20.01
C HIS A 308 -25.16 -2.36 -19.72
N GLN A 309 -24.33 -2.61 -20.78
CA GLN A 309 -23.05 -3.35 -20.68
C GLN A 309 -21.98 -2.50 -19.99
N GLN A 310 -21.22 -3.12 -19.08
CA GLN A 310 -20.15 -2.47 -18.30
C GLN A 310 -18.99 -2.05 -19.19
N LYS A 311 -18.66 -0.75 -19.22
CA LYS A 311 -17.39 -0.23 -19.78
C LYS A 311 -16.38 0.08 -18.67
N SER A 312 -15.11 -0.19 -18.96
CA SER A 312 -13.99 0.09 -18.07
C SER A 312 -13.51 1.54 -18.21
N ALA A 313 -13.09 2.14 -17.11
CA ALA A 313 -12.42 3.42 -17.12
C ALA A 313 -10.90 3.18 -17.00
N ASP A 314 -10.11 3.69 -17.96
CA ASP A 314 -8.65 3.69 -17.86
C ASP A 314 -8.19 4.74 -16.87
N PHE A 315 -7.34 4.32 -15.92
CA PHE A 315 -6.70 5.22 -14.97
C PHE A 315 -5.29 5.57 -15.43
N THR A 316 -5.03 6.86 -15.57
CA THR A 316 -3.65 7.36 -15.59
C THR A 316 -3.08 7.31 -14.17
N ASN A 317 -1.78 6.99 -14.06
CA ASN A 317 -1.07 6.92 -12.79
C ASN A 317 -1.26 8.22 -11.97
N PRO A 318 -1.95 8.19 -10.81
CA PRO A 318 -2.16 9.37 -9.99
C PRO A 318 -0.90 9.77 -9.21
N PHE A 319 0.11 8.88 -9.17
CA PHE A 319 1.33 9.10 -8.40
C PHE A 319 2.31 10.00 -9.16
N LYS A 320 2.03 11.29 -9.12
CA LYS A 320 2.96 12.34 -9.58
C LYS A 320 3.56 13.02 -8.35
N LEU A 321 4.83 13.38 -8.39
CA LEU A 321 5.50 14.09 -7.29
C LEU A 321 4.84 15.45 -7.00
N LEU A 322 4.34 16.12 -8.04
CA LEU A 322 3.68 17.42 -7.91
C LEU A 322 2.45 17.42 -7.01
N PRO A 323 1.50 16.45 -7.08
CA PRO A 323 0.41 16.35 -6.12
C PRO A 323 0.88 16.17 -4.67
N ALA A 324 1.95 15.41 -4.43
CA ALA A 324 2.50 15.22 -3.08
C ALA A 324 3.07 16.52 -2.51
N ILE A 325 3.85 17.25 -3.30
CA ILE A 325 4.37 18.58 -2.91
C ILE A 325 3.21 19.56 -2.68
N LYS A 326 2.25 19.60 -3.61
CA LYS A 326 1.04 20.45 -3.48
C LYS A 326 0.29 20.14 -2.19
N PHE A 327 0.11 18.85 -1.85
CA PHE A 327 -0.49 18.47 -0.58
C PHE A 327 0.30 19.01 0.61
N GLY A 328 1.63 18.85 0.62
CA GLY A 328 2.51 19.37 1.68
C GLY A 328 2.38 20.88 1.87
N VAL A 329 2.35 21.65 0.77
CA VAL A 329 2.15 23.10 0.81
C VAL A 329 0.77 23.46 1.35
N ILE A 330 -0.30 22.84 0.84
CA ILE A 330 -1.67 23.08 1.32
C ILE A 330 -1.77 22.73 2.79
N PHE A 331 -1.26 21.56 3.20
CA PHE A 331 -1.25 21.13 4.60
C PHE A 331 -0.53 22.14 5.50
N THR A 332 0.64 22.60 5.10
CA THR A 332 1.42 23.60 5.84
C THR A 332 0.65 24.91 5.99
N CYS A 333 0.05 25.40 4.90
CA CYS A 333 -0.76 26.62 4.92
C CYS A 333 -1.98 26.46 5.83
N VAL A 334 -2.73 25.36 5.69
CA VAL A 334 -3.92 25.08 6.50
C VAL A 334 -3.55 24.98 7.98
N MET A 335 -2.48 24.23 8.30
CA MET A 335 -2.01 24.05 9.68
C MET A 335 -1.61 25.37 10.31
N PHE A 336 -0.84 26.20 9.59
CA PHE A 336 -0.40 27.51 10.09
C PHE A 336 -1.57 28.46 10.27
N VAL A 337 -2.43 28.63 9.25
CA VAL A 337 -3.58 29.54 9.28
C VAL A 337 -4.61 29.11 10.32
N ALA A 338 -4.92 27.80 10.40
CA ALA A 338 -5.88 27.30 11.39
C ALA A 338 -5.40 27.50 12.82
N ASN A 339 -4.12 27.32 13.08
CA ASN A 339 -3.54 27.52 14.40
C ASN A 339 -3.46 29.02 14.75
N ALA A 340 -3.05 29.86 13.83
CA ALA A 340 -3.06 31.31 14.00
C ALA A 340 -4.47 31.85 14.25
N ALA A 341 -5.46 31.39 13.48
CA ALA A 341 -6.85 31.76 13.65
C ALA A 341 -7.37 31.35 15.04
N ARG A 342 -7.03 30.14 15.50
CA ARG A 342 -7.41 29.68 16.84
C ARG A 342 -6.80 30.55 17.95
N VAL A 343 -5.49 30.82 17.85
CA VAL A 343 -4.75 31.56 18.89
C VAL A 343 -5.20 33.01 18.96
N TYR A 344 -5.38 33.69 17.81
CA TYR A 344 -5.66 35.13 17.79
C TYR A 344 -7.16 35.48 17.72
N LEU A 345 -8.00 34.61 17.15
CA LEU A 345 -9.41 34.89 16.86
C LEU A 345 -10.37 33.89 17.50
N GLY A 346 -9.86 32.85 18.15
CA GLY A 346 -10.64 31.84 18.86
C GLY A 346 -11.25 30.74 17.96
N SER A 347 -12.12 29.93 18.58
CA SER A 347 -12.65 28.68 17.94
C SER A 347 -13.50 28.95 16.70
N GLY A 348 -14.22 30.07 16.63
CA GLY A 348 -15.01 30.42 15.44
C GLY A 348 -14.16 30.60 14.19
N ALA A 349 -12.99 31.20 14.32
CA ALA A 349 -12.06 31.37 13.21
C ALA A 349 -11.42 30.02 12.79
N LEU A 350 -11.16 29.10 13.73
CA LEU A 350 -10.73 27.74 13.42
C LEU A 350 -11.76 27.03 12.52
N LEU A 351 -13.05 27.13 12.83
CA LEU A 351 -14.10 26.48 12.04
C LEU A 351 -14.19 27.09 10.62
N ALA A 352 -14.08 28.42 10.49
CA ALA A 352 -14.02 29.09 9.18
C ALA A 352 -12.80 28.65 8.36
N CYS A 353 -11.62 28.58 8.98
CA CYS A 353 -10.41 28.07 8.34
C CYS A 353 -10.55 26.60 7.94
N SER A 354 -11.19 25.77 8.77
CA SER A 354 -11.45 24.38 8.47
C SER A 354 -12.39 24.21 7.27
N PHE A 355 -13.41 25.07 7.16
CA PHE A 355 -14.31 25.11 6.02
C PHE A 355 -13.56 25.46 4.73
N LEU A 356 -12.80 26.55 4.73
CA LEU A 356 -12.02 26.98 3.55
C LEU A 356 -10.94 25.95 3.18
N GLY A 357 -10.22 25.41 4.17
CA GLY A 357 -9.21 24.37 3.98
C GLY A 357 -9.81 23.07 3.43
N GLY A 358 -10.99 22.68 3.95
CA GLY A 358 -11.71 21.49 3.49
C GLY A 358 -12.19 21.60 2.04
N ALA A 359 -12.54 22.80 1.58
CA ALA A 359 -12.86 23.05 0.18
C ALA A 359 -11.66 22.77 -0.74
N ALA A 360 -10.43 23.05 -0.27
CA ALA A 360 -9.22 22.76 -1.00
C ALA A 360 -8.78 21.28 -0.86
N GLU A 361 -8.65 20.79 0.39
CA GLU A 361 -8.17 19.42 0.66
C GLU A 361 -8.59 18.95 2.07
N MET A 362 -9.50 17.97 2.14
CA MET A 362 -10.02 17.45 3.41
C MET A 362 -8.94 16.76 4.27
N ASP A 363 -8.03 16.03 3.64
CA ASP A 363 -6.96 15.30 4.34
C ASP A 363 -6.04 16.29 5.08
N ALA A 364 -5.73 17.43 4.47
CA ALA A 364 -4.88 18.45 5.07
C ALA A 364 -5.50 19.05 6.35
N VAL A 365 -6.79 19.32 6.33
CA VAL A 365 -7.52 19.79 7.53
C VAL A 365 -7.55 18.70 8.60
N ALA A 366 -7.86 17.46 8.21
CA ALA A 366 -7.91 16.33 9.11
C ALA A 366 -6.60 16.17 9.90
N PHE A 367 -5.47 16.13 9.20
CA PHE A 367 -4.17 16.03 9.85
C PHE A 367 -3.86 17.25 10.73
N SER A 368 -4.18 18.46 10.26
CA SER A 368 -3.93 19.69 11.01
C SER A 368 -4.67 19.70 12.34
N VAL A 369 -5.98 19.36 12.36
CA VAL A 369 -6.76 19.38 13.60
C VAL A 369 -6.43 18.21 14.53
N ILE A 370 -6.02 17.06 13.99
CA ILE A 370 -5.50 15.94 14.80
C ILE A 370 -4.18 16.35 15.48
N ASP A 371 -3.25 16.96 14.74
CA ASP A 371 -1.97 17.42 15.29
C ASP A 371 -2.18 18.49 16.38
N MET A 372 -3.13 19.42 16.15
CA MET A 372 -3.53 20.41 17.15
C MET A 372 -4.17 19.77 18.41
N ASN A 373 -4.94 18.69 18.26
CA ASN A 373 -5.49 17.97 19.41
C ASN A 373 -4.37 17.28 20.20
N LEU A 374 -3.45 16.61 19.52
CA LEU A 374 -2.38 15.84 20.15
C LEU A 374 -1.30 16.72 20.79
N LYS A 375 -0.94 17.84 20.17
CA LYS A 375 0.17 18.69 20.61
C LYS A 375 -0.28 19.97 21.33
N ALA A 376 -1.37 20.58 20.88
CA ALA A 376 -1.83 21.87 21.38
C ALA A 376 -3.12 21.78 22.24
N GLY A 377 -3.53 20.56 22.61
CA GLY A 377 -4.68 20.34 23.49
C GLY A 377 -6.01 20.85 22.93
N LEU A 378 -6.21 20.78 21.60
CA LEU A 378 -7.50 21.14 20.99
C LEU A 378 -8.61 20.30 21.59
N PRO A 379 -9.71 20.88 22.13
CA PRO A 379 -10.83 20.11 22.64
C PRO A 379 -11.43 19.20 21.58
N VAL A 380 -11.82 17.98 21.95
CA VAL A 380 -12.39 16.98 21.02
C VAL A 380 -13.63 17.52 20.31
N ARG A 381 -14.47 18.32 20.99
CA ARG A 381 -15.66 18.94 20.38
C ARG A 381 -15.27 19.88 19.24
N GLU A 382 -14.27 20.74 19.44
CA GLU A 382 -13.78 21.66 18.40
C GLU A 382 -13.16 20.89 17.23
N LEU A 383 -12.40 19.81 17.52
CA LEU A 383 -11.88 18.90 16.51
C LEU A 383 -13.01 18.29 15.66
N VAL A 384 -14.06 17.76 16.28
CA VAL A 384 -15.22 17.20 15.58
C VAL A 384 -15.90 18.24 14.70
N LEU A 385 -16.15 19.44 15.23
CA LEU A 385 -16.75 20.53 14.46
C LEU A 385 -15.86 20.94 13.27
N ALA A 386 -14.57 21.06 13.48
CA ALA A 386 -13.61 21.36 12.40
C ALA A 386 -13.66 20.31 11.27
N PHE A 387 -13.72 19.02 11.61
CA PHE A 387 -13.92 17.95 10.64
C PHE A 387 -15.25 18.08 9.88
N LEU A 388 -16.35 18.36 10.58
CA LEU A 388 -17.66 18.48 9.95
C LEU A 388 -17.75 19.69 9.01
N PHE A 389 -17.20 20.85 9.42
CA PHE A 389 -17.14 22.03 8.54
C PHE A 389 -16.27 21.79 7.31
N ALA A 390 -15.09 21.15 7.47
CA ALA A 390 -14.22 20.78 6.36
C ALA A 390 -14.91 19.78 5.41
N SER A 391 -15.59 18.78 5.97
CA SER A 391 -16.33 17.76 5.22
C SER A 391 -17.48 18.36 4.41
N LEU A 392 -18.24 19.28 5.00
CA LEU A 392 -19.32 20.01 4.33
C LEU A 392 -18.77 20.78 3.13
N ALA A 393 -17.73 21.58 3.34
CA ALA A 393 -17.09 22.35 2.29
C ALA A 393 -16.53 21.45 1.17
N ASN A 394 -15.86 20.35 1.52
CA ASN A 394 -15.31 19.40 0.57
C ASN A 394 -16.40 18.76 -0.31
N THR A 395 -17.53 18.37 0.28
CA THR A 395 -18.68 17.80 -0.43
C THR A 395 -19.28 18.80 -1.40
N ILE A 396 -19.49 20.05 -0.95
CA ILE A 396 -20.01 21.14 -1.78
C ILE A 396 -19.06 21.42 -2.94
N THR A 397 -17.75 21.52 -2.68
CA THR A 397 -16.75 21.78 -3.72
C THR A 397 -16.73 20.67 -4.75
N LYS A 398 -16.72 19.41 -4.33
CA LYS A 398 -16.73 18.26 -5.27
C LYS A 398 -18.03 18.18 -6.07
N GLY A 399 -19.17 18.44 -5.42
CA GLY A 399 -20.46 18.58 -6.12
C GLY A 399 -20.41 19.69 -7.17
N GLY A 400 -19.84 20.84 -6.83
CA GLY A 400 -19.61 21.96 -7.74
C GLY A 400 -18.69 21.58 -8.91
N LEU A 401 -17.59 20.87 -8.65
CA LEU A 401 -16.70 20.38 -9.71
C LEU A 401 -17.46 19.50 -10.72
N VAL A 402 -18.29 18.58 -10.25
CA VAL A 402 -19.12 17.74 -11.14
C VAL A 402 -20.12 18.60 -11.91
N PHE A 403 -20.75 19.57 -11.25
CA PHE A 403 -21.75 20.43 -11.88
C PHE A 403 -21.18 21.33 -12.98
N PHE A 404 -19.96 21.86 -12.80
CA PHE A 404 -19.34 22.78 -13.76
C PHE A 404 -18.47 22.06 -14.79
N LEU A 405 -17.77 21.01 -14.40
CA LEU A 405 -16.81 20.29 -15.27
C LEU A 405 -17.40 19.03 -15.91
N GLY A 406 -18.46 18.45 -15.35
CA GLY A 406 -19.13 17.28 -15.89
C GLY A 406 -20.12 17.61 -17.02
N ALA A 407 -20.62 16.57 -17.69
CA ALA A 407 -21.72 16.68 -18.63
C ALA A 407 -23.00 17.20 -17.96
N LYS A 408 -23.88 17.81 -18.74
CA LYS A 408 -25.18 18.29 -18.23
C LYS A 408 -26.04 17.15 -17.68
N SER A 409 -25.91 15.95 -18.25
CA SER A 409 -26.57 14.72 -17.82
C SER A 409 -26.19 14.27 -16.41
N MET A 410 -24.98 14.63 -15.90
CA MET A 410 -24.55 14.31 -14.53
C MET A 410 -25.16 15.20 -13.45
N ARG A 411 -25.65 16.39 -13.80
CA ARG A 411 -26.18 17.36 -12.81
C ARG A 411 -27.34 16.78 -12.01
N ARG A 412 -28.27 16.08 -12.68
CA ARG A 412 -29.42 15.46 -12.05
C ARG A 412 -29.05 14.31 -11.10
N PRO A 413 -28.22 13.32 -11.49
CA PRO A 413 -27.87 12.21 -10.62
C PRO A 413 -26.91 12.57 -9.49
N ILE A 414 -26.06 13.62 -9.61
CA ILE A 414 -25.13 13.97 -8.52
C ILE A 414 -25.80 14.76 -7.39
N LEU A 415 -26.82 15.54 -7.68
CA LEU A 415 -27.47 16.44 -6.74
C LEU A 415 -28.04 15.75 -5.48
N PRO A 416 -28.75 14.61 -5.59
CA PRO A 416 -29.23 13.91 -4.39
C PRO A 416 -28.11 13.45 -3.46
N ALA A 417 -26.98 12.99 -4.01
CA ALA A 417 -25.84 12.59 -3.19
C ALA A 417 -25.26 13.78 -2.40
N VAL A 418 -25.05 14.92 -3.08
CA VAL A 418 -24.58 16.15 -2.42
C VAL A 418 -25.54 16.59 -1.33
N VAL A 419 -26.81 16.67 -1.66
CA VAL A 419 -27.85 17.13 -0.71
C VAL A 419 -27.94 16.21 0.51
N LEU A 420 -28.00 14.89 0.31
CA LEU A 420 -28.12 13.93 1.40
C LEU A 420 -26.90 13.96 2.33
N ILE A 421 -25.69 14.00 1.78
CA ILE A 421 -24.47 14.07 2.57
C ILE A 421 -24.39 15.40 3.31
N CYS A 422 -24.70 16.52 2.65
CA CYS A 422 -24.70 17.84 3.28
C CYS A 422 -25.76 17.97 4.39
N LEU A 423 -26.96 17.43 4.21
CA LEU A 423 -28.00 17.43 5.24
C LEU A 423 -27.58 16.64 6.49
N VAL A 424 -27.02 15.45 6.30
CA VAL A 424 -26.52 14.65 7.42
C VAL A 424 -25.37 15.37 8.13
N THR A 425 -24.43 15.94 7.38
CA THR A 425 -23.30 16.68 7.95
C THR A 425 -23.78 17.95 8.68
N ALA A 426 -24.73 18.69 8.12
CA ALA A 426 -25.33 19.88 8.77
C ALA A 426 -26.10 19.50 10.06
N GLY A 427 -26.85 18.38 10.03
CA GLY A 427 -27.51 17.84 11.22
C GLY A 427 -26.53 17.48 12.34
N LEU A 428 -25.38 16.87 11.97
CA LEU A 428 -24.30 16.59 12.91
C LEU A 428 -23.68 17.88 13.46
N ILE A 429 -23.45 18.88 12.62
CA ILE A 429 -22.95 20.19 13.07
C ILE A 429 -23.92 20.76 14.12
N ALA A 430 -25.23 20.78 13.85
CA ALA A 430 -26.24 21.27 14.79
C ALA A 430 -26.29 20.46 16.10
N TYR A 431 -25.99 19.16 16.04
CA TYR A 431 -25.92 18.31 17.24
C TYR A 431 -24.68 18.60 18.10
N TYR A 432 -23.56 18.97 17.50
CA TYR A 432 -22.30 19.22 18.21
C TYR A 432 -22.11 20.71 18.61
N ILE A 433 -22.85 21.66 18.03
CA ILE A 433 -22.88 23.06 18.48
C ILE A 433 -23.66 23.20 19.79
#